data_170aad4ded9321074608b49568d6919f
#
_entry.id   170aad4ded9321074608b49568d6919f
#
_cell.length_a   1.000
_cell.length_b   1.000
_cell.length_c   1.000
_cell.angle_alpha   90.00
_cell.angle_beta   90.00
_cell.angle_gamma   90.00
#
_symmetry.space_group_name_H-M   'P 1'
#
loop_
_entity.id
_entity.type
_entity.pdbx_description
1 polymer ?
#
loop_
_entity_poly.entity_id
_entity_poly.type
_entity_poly.pdbx_seq_one_letter_code
_entity_poly.pdbx_strand_id
1 'polypeptide(L)'
;MLNLHDTNSLTATEGQDLLDDINIYRKVFNLPELKELSKMSCLADEIADDLGGKDKCKELASYYPSPGSALKIPKFQENLKKCRIDYNTTTDGVIMPVRVPKLDEDALFSNYTKSNHFTKYLNDSNYTVAGVGSEHDWMVLILSTNSSSGNFSSATSLLAGANWKNQCLVLALFFSLLVSLII
;
A
#
# COMPACT_ATOMS: atom_id res chain seq x y z
N MET A 1 -12.68 21.75 -24.50
CA MET A 1 -12.98 20.87 -23.36
C MET A 1 -11.95 19.75 -23.42
N LEU A 2 -10.86 19.89 -22.71
CA LEU A 2 -9.82 18.86 -22.58
C LEU A 2 -10.32 17.84 -21.56
N ASN A 3 -10.29 16.58 -21.97
CA ASN A 3 -10.86 15.44 -21.25
C ASN A 3 -10.05 15.18 -19.95
N LEU A 4 -10.68 15.26 -18.78
CA LEU A 4 -10.10 14.88 -17.50
C LEU A 4 -9.71 13.37 -17.41
N HIS A 5 -9.93 12.61 -18.47
CA HIS A 5 -9.64 11.17 -18.52
C HIS A 5 -8.21 10.85 -18.97
N ASP A 6 -7.48 11.80 -19.59
CA ASP A 6 -6.15 11.53 -20.12
C ASP A 6 -5.01 11.64 -19.08
N THR A 7 -5.22 12.39 -18.00
CA THR A 7 -4.18 12.53 -16.95
C THR A 7 -4.01 11.26 -16.11
N ASN A 8 -5.10 10.55 -15.79
CA ASN A 8 -5.03 9.31 -14.99
C ASN A 8 -4.41 8.13 -15.73
N SER A 9 -4.47 8.11 -17.08
CA SER A 9 -3.86 7.03 -17.85
C SER A 9 -2.36 7.23 -18.04
N LEU A 10 -1.88 8.48 -18.11
CA LEU A 10 -0.46 8.81 -18.20
C LEU A 10 0.27 8.50 -16.88
N THR A 11 -0.29 8.88 -15.75
CA THR A 11 0.30 8.64 -14.43
C THR A 11 0.36 7.14 -14.06
N ALA A 12 -0.63 6.35 -14.50
CA ALA A 12 -0.60 4.90 -14.31
C ALA A 12 0.52 4.22 -15.12
N THR A 13 0.87 4.75 -16.30
CA THR A 13 1.99 4.26 -17.12
C THR A 13 3.34 4.59 -16.47
N GLU A 14 3.54 5.81 -15.97
CA GLU A 14 4.79 6.24 -15.34
C GLU A 14 5.10 5.42 -14.07
N GLY A 15 4.09 5.06 -13.29
CA GLY A 15 4.25 4.19 -12.12
C GLY A 15 4.65 2.77 -12.50
N GLN A 16 4.05 2.21 -13.56
CA GLN A 16 4.38 0.87 -14.05
C GLN A 16 5.80 0.84 -14.65
N ASP A 17 6.17 1.83 -15.44
CA ASP A 17 7.50 1.94 -16.03
C ASP A 17 8.58 2.00 -14.94
N LEU A 18 8.37 2.79 -13.88
CA LEU A 18 9.26 2.84 -12.72
C LEU A 18 9.39 1.48 -12.02
N LEU A 19 8.29 0.75 -11.82
CA LEU A 19 8.33 -0.56 -11.16
C LEU A 19 9.08 -1.59 -12.01
N ASP A 20 8.89 -1.56 -13.32
CA ASP A 20 9.60 -2.42 -14.26
C ASP A 20 11.11 -2.14 -14.25
N ASP A 21 11.52 -0.88 -14.25
CA ASP A 21 12.92 -0.46 -14.13
C ASP A 21 13.55 -0.88 -12.81
N ILE A 22 12.83 -0.73 -11.70
CA ILE A 22 13.27 -1.21 -10.40
C ILE A 22 13.42 -2.74 -10.39
N ASN A 23 12.55 -3.47 -11.05
CA ASN A 23 12.65 -4.92 -11.17
C ASN A 23 13.84 -5.34 -12.04
N ILE A 24 14.13 -4.61 -13.12
CA ILE A 24 15.37 -4.80 -13.90
C ILE A 24 16.60 -4.55 -13.03
N TYR A 25 16.62 -3.44 -12.27
CA TYR A 25 17.69 -3.14 -11.31
C TYR A 25 17.86 -4.27 -10.29
N ARG A 26 16.78 -4.73 -9.64
CA ARG A 26 16.82 -5.82 -8.65
C ARG A 26 17.35 -7.13 -9.25
N LYS A 27 17.00 -7.44 -10.49
CA LYS A 27 17.49 -8.63 -11.21
C LYS A 27 19.00 -8.62 -11.38
N VAL A 28 19.63 -7.45 -11.58
CA VAL A 28 21.10 -7.32 -11.66
C VAL A 28 21.78 -7.77 -10.36
N PHE A 29 21.12 -7.60 -9.21
CA PHE A 29 21.60 -8.03 -7.90
C PHE A 29 21.08 -9.42 -7.46
N ASN A 30 20.46 -10.18 -8.37
CA ASN A 30 19.84 -11.48 -8.09
C ASN A 30 18.78 -11.43 -6.96
N LEU A 31 18.05 -10.35 -6.86
CA LEU A 31 16.96 -10.17 -5.90
C LEU A 31 15.62 -10.64 -6.48
N PRO A 32 14.66 -11.07 -5.65
CA PRO A 32 13.33 -11.42 -6.12
C PRO A 32 12.64 -10.20 -6.74
N GLU A 33 11.85 -10.45 -7.79
CA GLU A 33 10.99 -9.45 -8.41
C GLU A 33 9.90 -8.98 -7.44
N LEU A 34 9.63 -7.68 -7.46
CA LEU A 34 8.54 -7.05 -6.73
C LEU A 34 7.23 -7.24 -7.49
N LYS A 35 6.24 -7.84 -6.84
CA LYS A 35 4.90 -7.99 -7.40
C LYS A 35 4.03 -6.81 -6.98
N GLU A 36 3.37 -6.19 -7.93
CA GLU A 36 2.45 -5.11 -7.61
C GLU A 36 1.23 -5.63 -6.85
N LEU A 37 0.83 -4.91 -5.79
CA LEU A 37 -0.42 -5.09 -5.09
C LEU A 37 -1.29 -3.85 -5.28
N SER A 38 -2.44 -4.00 -5.92
CA SER A 38 -3.37 -2.91 -6.26
C SER A 38 -3.79 -2.05 -5.07
N LYS A 39 -3.87 -2.62 -3.87
CA LYS A 39 -4.15 -1.86 -2.66
C LYS A 39 -2.98 -0.99 -2.20
N MET A 40 -1.75 -1.48 -2.40
CA MET A 40 -0.56 -0.67 -2.13
C MET A 40 -0.46 0.47 -3.14
N SER A 41 -0.77 0.22 -4.41
CA SER A 41 -0.81 1.27 -5.44
C SER A 41 -1.92 2.29 -5.14
N CYS A 42 -3.12 1.85 -4.77
CA CYS A 42 -4.17 2.75 -4.27
C CYS A 42 -3.67 3.64 -3.11
N LEU A 43 -2.98 3.07 -2.14
CA LEU A 43 -2.44 3.84 -1.01
C LEU A 43 -1.34 4.81 -1.45
N ALA A 44 -0.51 4.41 -2.39
CA ALA A 44 0.55 5.26 -2.94
C ALA A 44 -0.04 6.47 -3.68
N ASP A 45 -1.10 6.28 -4.48
CA ASP A 45 -1.83 7.35 -5.17
C ASP A 45 -2.46 8.33 -4.18
N GLU A 46 -3.16 7.83 -3.16
CA GLU A 46 -3.77 8.69 -2.14
C GLU A 46 -2.73 9.51 -1.35
N ILE A 47 -1.55 8.93 -1.10
CA ILE A 47 -0.46 9.66 -0.47
C ILE A 47 0.11 10.71 -1.44
N ALA A 48 0.30 10.37 -2.71
CA ALA A 48 0.80 11.32 -3.72
C ALA A 48 -0.15 12.50 -3.90
N ASP A 49 -1.48 12.27 -3.96
CA ASP A 49 -2.50 13.32 -4.01
C ASP A 49 -2.43 14.24 -2.79
N ASP A 50 -2.33 13.68 -1.60
CA ASP A 50 -2.17 14.47 -0.38
C ASP A 50 -0.88 15.32 -0.36
N LEU A 51 0.18 14.86 -1.00
CA LEU A 51 1.46 15.58 -1.12
C LEU A 51 1.46 16.63 -2.24
N GLY A 52 0.60 16.50 -3.24
CA GLY A 52 0.49 17.44 -4.36
C GLY A 52 0.04 18.85 -3.98
N GLY A 53 -0.47 19.08 -2.77
CA GLY A 53 -0.82 20.40 -2.24
C GLY A 53 0.42 21.30 -2.01
N LYS A 54 0.24 22.61 -2.23
CA LYS A 54 1.32 23.62 -2.39
C LYS A 54 2.36 23.76 -1.28
N ASP A 55 2.15 23.22 -0.06
CA ASP A 55 3.06 23.45 1.08
C ASP A 55 3.54 22.17 1.78
N LYS A 56 3.30 21.02 1.20
CA LYS A 56 3.51 19.70 1.84
C LYS A 56 4.97 19.27 2.01
N CYS A 57 5.92 19.86 1.30
CA CYS A 57 7.36 19.54 1.47
C CYS A 57 7.84 19.73 2.92
N LYS A 58 7.25 20.70 3.65
CA LYS A 58 7.61 20.95 5.06
C LYS A 58 7.11 19.85 5.99
N GLU A 59 5.97 19.25 5.69
CA GLU A 59 5.37 18.18 6.50
C GLU A 59 6.21 16.89 6.44
N LEU A 60 6.92 16.65 5.32
CA LEU A 60 7.81 15.51 5.14
C LEU A 60 9.25 15.74 5.59
N ALA A 61 9.61 16.94 6.02
CA ALA A 61 11.00 17.27 6.39
C ALA A 61 11.57 16.38 7.50
N SER A 62 10.71 15.83 8.37
CA SER A 62 11.07 14.90 9.44
C SER A 62 10.79 13.44 9.14
N TYR A 63 10.31 13.13 7.92
CA TYR A 63 10.00 11.77 7.52
C TYR A 63 11.25 11.06 7.01
N TYR A 64 11.55 9.93 7.62
CA TYR A 64 12.59 9.01 7.14
C TYR A 64 11.94 7.65 6.83
N PRO A 65 12.12 7.13 5.61
CA PRO A 65 11.61 5.82 5.26
C PRO A 65 12.16 4.75 6.21
N SER A 66 11.25 4.05 6.87
CA SER A 66 11.55 2.88 7.68
C SER A 66 10.27 2.08 7.92
N PRO A 67 10.33 0.78 8.17
CA PRO A 67 9.16 0.01 8.58
C PRO A 67 8.49 0.68 9.79
N GLY A 68 7.16 0.76 9.76
CA GLY A 68 6.37 1.38 10.82
C GLY A 68 6.40 2.92 10.88
N SER A 69 7.18 3.63 10.03
CA SER A 69 7.19 5.11 9.98
C SER A 69 5.99 5.72 9.23
N ALA A 70 5.16 4.91 8.63
CA ALA A 70 4.00 5.31 7.82
C ALA A 70 3.05 6.27 8.56
N LEU A 71 2.89 6.11 9.88
CA LEU A 71 2.06 7.02 10.71
C LEU A 71 2.51 8.49 10.69
N LYS A 72 3.73 8.78 10.26
CA LYS A 72 4.22 10.15 10.08
C LYS A 72 3.78 10.78 8.76
N ILE A 73 3.21 10.01 7.85
CA ILE A 73 2.63 10.48 6.60
C ILE A 73 1.30 11.17 6.92
N PRO A 74 1.05 12.39 6.41
CA PRO A 74 -0.23 13.07 6.59
C PRO A 74 -1.40 12.22 6.15
N LYS A 75 -2.51 12.26 6.89
CA LYS A 75 -3.76 11.53 6.61
C LYS A 75 -3.63 10.01 6.38
N PHE A 76 -2.53 9.38 6.77
CA PHE A 76 -2.26 7.97 6.51
C PHE A 76 -3.43 7.04 6.88
N GLN A 77 -4.05 7.27 8.07
CA GLN A 77 -5.20 6.46 8.52
C GLN A 77 -6.45 6.64 7.65
N GLU A 78 -6.66 7.84 7.09
CA GLU A 78 -7.77 8.12 6.18
C GLU A 78 -7.55 7.41 4.85
N ASN A 79 -6.32 7.43 4.33
CA ASN A 79 -5.94 6.80 3.08
C ASN A 79 -6.03 5.27 3.17
N LEU A 80 -5.65 4.68 4.31
CA LEU A 80 -5.88 3.25 4.57
C LEU A 80 -7.36 2.87 4.46
N LYS A 81 -8.26 3.71 5.02
CA LYS A 81 -9.72 3.47 4.93
C LYS A 81 -10.22 3.55 3.50
N LYS A 82 -9.78 4.55 2.72
CA LYS A 82 -10.14 4.69 1.31
C LYS A 82 -9.74 3.44 0.51
N CYS A 83 -8.52 2.95 0.71
CA CYS A 83 -8.00 1.76 0.04
C CYS A 83 -8.43 0.43 0.68
N ARG A 84 -9.26 0.47 1.75
CA ARG A 84 -9.74 -0.71 2.48
C ARG A 84 -8.61 -1.60 2.99
N ILE A 85 -7.60 -1.00 3.61
CA ILE A 85 -6.44 -1.68 4.17
C ILE A 85 -6.53 -1.68 5.70
N ASP A 86 -6.22 -2.81 6.32
CA ASP A 86 -6.03 -2.92 7.76
C ASP A 86 -4.64 -2.39 8.14
N TYR A 87 -4.58 -1.46 9.07
CA TYR A 87 -3.31 -0.92 9.58
C TYR A 87 -2.31 -2.01 10.02
N ASN A 88 -2.78 -3.05 10.69
CA ASN A 88 -1.90 -4.11 11.21
C ASN A 88 -1.19 -4.88 10.10
N THR A 89 -1.69 -4.82 8.86
CA THR A 89 -1.09 -5.47 7.69
C THR A 89 -0.10 -4.57 6.94
N THR A 90 0.22 -3.39 7.47
CA THR A 90 1.10 -2.39 6.83
C THR A 90 2.41 -2.16 7.57
N THR A 91 2.60 -2.80 8.73
CA THR A 91 3.70 -2.48 9.65
C THR A 91 5.08 -2.82 9.10
N ASP A 92 5.20 -3.77 8.16
CA ASP A 92 6.43 -4.10 7.46
C ASP A 92 6.67 -3.19 6.24
N GLY A 93 5.69 -2.36 5.89
CA GLY A 93 5.76 -1.47 4.74
C GLY A 93 6.72 -0.31 4.92
N VAL A 94 7.43 0.02 3.85
CA VAL A 94 8.28 1.21 3.74
C VAL A 94 7.74 2.10 2.64
N ILE A 95 7.39 3.33 2.99
CA ILE A 95 6.83 4.32 2.06
C ILE A 95 7.93 5.30 1.69
N MET A 96 8.16 5.48 0.40
CA MET A 96 9.26 6.26 -0.15
C MET A 96 8.73 7.33 -1.12
N PRO A 97 8.27 8.48 -0.62
CA PRO A 97 7.85 9.59 -1.46
C PRO A 97 9.06 10.33 -2.02
N VAL A 98 9.02 10.67 -3.30
CA VAL A 98 9.98 11.56 -3.96
C VAL A 98 9.23 12.61 -4.76
N ARG A 99 9.85 13.78 -4.92
CA ARG A 99 9.35 14.83 -5.78
C ARG A 99 10.30 15.04 -6.94
N VAL A 100 9.80 14.80 -8.15
CA VAL A 100 10.55 15.01 -9.39
C VAL A 100 9.68 15.83 -10.35
N PRO A 101 10.16 17.01 -10.79
CA PRO A 101 9.39 17.83 -11.73
C PRO A 101 9.02 17.05 -12.98
N LYS A 102 7.73 17.07 -13.33
CA LYS A 102 7.17 16.36 -14.50
C LYS A 102 7.36 14.84 -14.49
N LEU A 103 7.69 14.26 -13.34
CA LEU A 103 7.95 12.82 -13.18
C LEU A 103 8.97 12.29 -14.20
N ASP A 104 10.04 13.06 -14.44
CA ASP A 104 11.11 12.66 -15.37
C ASP A 104 11.66 11.27 -14.98
N GLU A 105 11.60 10.32 -15.92
CA GLU A 105 11.86 8.90 -15.70
C GLU A 105 13.28 8.62 -15.21
N ASP A 106 14.29 9.21 -15.86
CA ASP A 106 15.70 9.06 -15.47
C ASP A 106 15.95 9.63 -14.08
N ALA A 107 15.32 10.77 -13.76
CA ALA A 107 15.43 11.39 -12.45
C ALA A 107 14.71 10.58 -11.37
N LEU A 108 13.54 10.01 -11.64
CA LEU A 108 12.82 9.12 -10.74
C LEU A 108 13.67 7.90 -10.40
N PHE A 109 14.10 7.16 -11.42
CA PHE A 109 14.94 5.97 -11.25
C PHE A 109 16.23 6.30 -10.48
N SER A 110 16.89 7.42 -10.83
CA SER A 110 18.09 7.87 -10.15
C SER A 110 17.85 8.24 -8.68
N ASN A 111 16.73 8.88 -8.35
CA ASN A 111 16.37 9.21 -6.97
C ASN A 111 16.21 7.95 -6.11
N TYR A 112 15.56 6.92 -6.64
CA TYR A 112 15.38 5.67 -5.89
C TYR A 112 16.67 4.84 -5.80
N THR A 113 17.44 4.71 -6.88
CA THR A 113 18.57 3.78 -6.98
C THR A 113 19.90 4.36 -6.52
N LYS A 114 20.06 5.70 -6.42
CA LYS A 114 21.30 6.34 -5.96
C LYS A 114 21.18 6.96 -4.55
N SER A 115 19.98 7.04 -3.99
CA SER A 115 19.77 7.55 -2.65
C SER A 115 20.10 6.48 -1.60
N ASN A 116 21.04 6.75 -0.70
CA ASN A 116 21.35 5.84 0.41
C ASN A 116 20.16 5.56 1.34
N HIS A 117 19.13 6.43 1.32
CA HIS A 117 17.92 6.25 2.12
C HIS A 117 17.00 5.17 1.54
N PHE A 118 17.00 4.99 0.20
CA PHE A 118 16.10 4.08 -0.50
C PHE A 118 16.78 2.79 -0.94
N THR A 119 18.04 2.85 -1.40
CA THR A 119 18.76 1.69 -1.93
C THR A 119 18.85 0.53 -0.94
N LYS A 120 18.94 0.82 0.36
CA LYS A 120 18.95 -0.23 1.38
C LYS A 120 17.68 -1.10 1.37
N TYR A 121 16.52 -0.51 1.01
CA TYR A 121 15.25 -1.22 0.90
C TYR A 121 15.08 -1.88 -0.47
N LEU A 122 15.52 -1.18 -1.53
CA LEU A 122 15.51 -1.75 -2.88
C LEU A 122 16.41 -3.00 -3.00
N ASN A 123 17.47 -3.05 -2.20
CA ASN A 123 18.43 -4.17 -2.20
C ASN A 123 18.12 -5.25 -1.15
N ASP A 124 17.02 -5.11 -0.41
CA ASP A 124 16.61 -6.13 0.57
C ASP A 124 15.71 -7.18 -0.09
N SER A 125 16.12 -8.44 0.01
CA SER A 125 15.38 -9.58 -0.55
C SER A 125 14.08 -9.91 0.19
N ASN A 126 13.86 -9.37 1.40
CA ASN A 126 12.64 -9.56 2.15
C ASN A 126 11.45 -8.82 1.51
N TYR A 127 11.71 -7.73 0.79
CA TYR A 127 10.66 -7.02 0.05
C TYR A 127 10.35 -7.77 -1.25
N THR A 128 9.11 -8.20 -1.38
CA THR A 128 8.62 -9.03 -2.50
C THR A 128 7.36 -8.47 -3.13
N VAL A 129 6.77 -7.44 -2.53
CA VAL A 129 5.58 -6.75 -3.05
C VAL A 129 5.79 -5.25 -3.06
N ALA A 130 5.15 -4.57 -4.00
CA ALA A 130 5.23 -3.13 -4.17
C ALA A 130 3.86 -2.51 -4.48
N GLY A 131 3.75 -1.22 -4.28
CA GLY A 131 2.72 -0.37 -4.84
C GLY A 131 3.34 0.94 -5.29
N VAL A 132 2.88 1.46 -6.41
CA VAL A 132 3.36 2.72 -6.99
C VAL A 132 2.16 3.61 -7.25
N GLY A 133 2.32 4.89 -6.98
CA GLY A 133 1.31 5.90 -7.24
C GLY A 133 1.94 7.27 -7.43
N SER A 134 1.29 8.12 -8.23
CA SER A 134 1.83 9.44 -8.56
C SER A 134 0.73 10.49 -8.69
N GLU A 135 1.07 11.72 -8.31
CA GLU A 135 0.22 12.89 -8.51
C GLU A 135 1.08 14.13 -8.68
N HIS A 136 0.88 14.87 -9.76
CA HIS A 136 1.68 16.04 -10.16
C HIS A 136 3.17 15.71 -10.29
N ASP A 137 4.00 16.32 -9.43
CA ASP A 137 5.46 16.09 -9.36
C ASP A 137 5.84 15.01 -8.32
N TRP A 138 4.87 14.37 -7.66
CA TRP A 138 5.12 13.39 -6.62
C TRP A 138 4.97 11.96 -7.14
N MET A 139 5.95 11.15 -6.81
CA MET A 139 5.92 9.69 -6.96
C MET A 139 6.07 9.06 -5.58
N VAL A 140 5.25 8.06 -5.30
CA VAL A 140 5.30 7.29 -4.04
C VAL A 140 5.49 5.82 -4.38
N LEU A 141 6.61 5.26 -3.94
CA LEU A 141 6.87 3.84 -4.00
C LEU A 141 6.71 3.24 -2.59
N ILE A 142 5.91 2.21 -2.48
CA ILE A 142 5.74 1.43 -1.25
C ILE A 142 6.35 0.05 -1.48
N LEU A 143 7.26 -0.38 -0.61
CA LEU A 143 7.78 -1.76 -0.60
C LEU A 143 7.30 -2.48 0.64
N SER A 144 7.01 -3.76 0.52
CA SER A 144 6.66 -4.56 1.69
C SER A 144 7.01 -6.05 1.52
N THR A 145 6.96 -6.75 2.64
CA THR A 145 6.96 -8.21 2.67
C THR A 145 5.56 -8.71 2.28
N ASN A 146 5.45 -9.99 1.90
CA ASN A 146 4.13 -10.61 1.70
C ASN A 146 3.69 -11.41 2.94
N SER A 147 4.10 -10.97 4.12
CA SER A 147 3.73 -11.55 5.42
C SER A 147 2.36 -11.03 5.89
N SER A 148 1.84 -11.56 7.00
CA SER A 148 0.60 -11.07 7.60
C SER A 148 0.68 -9.60 8.05
N SER A 149 1.87 -9.09 8.36
CA SER A 149 2.15 -7.71 8.74
C SER A 149 2.54 -6.80 7.58
N GLY A 150 2.66 -7.34 6.37
CA GLY A 150 3.13 -6.62 5.18
C GLY A 150 2.33 -6.82 3.90
N ASN A 151 1.21 -7.53 3.93
CA ASN A 151 0.45 -7.87 2.72
C ASN A 151 -0.63 -6.84 2.34
N PHE A 152 -0.78 -5.77 3.10
CA PHE A 152 -1.76 -4.69 2.86
C PHE A 152 -3.20 -5.19 2.62
N SER A 153 -3.60 -6.23 3.34
CA SER A 153 -4.92 -6.84 3.20
C SER A 153 -6.00 -6.02 3.92
N SER A 154 -7.27 -6.35 3.61
CA SER A 154 -8.40 -5.80 4.36
C SER A 154 -8.45 -6.40 5.76
N ALA A 155 -9.01 -5.64 6.71
CA ALA A 155 -9.45 -6.22 7.96
C ALA A 155 -10.40 -7.40 7.67
N THR A 156 -10.01 -8.59 8.10
CA THR A 156 -10.93 -9.73 8.09
C THR A 156 -11.99 -9.44 9.15
N SER A 157 -13.22 -9.14 8.71
CA SER A 157 -14.33 -9.15 9.65
C SER A 157 -14.48 -10.59 10.15
N LEU A 158 -14.16 -10.83 11.40
CA LEU A 158 -14.37 -12.13 12.06
C LEU A 158 -15.84 -12.61 12.01
N LEU A 159 -16.74 -11.76 11.51
CA LEU A 159 -18.15 -12.07 11.28
C LEU A 159 -18.42 -12.82 9.96
N ALA A 160 -17.45 -12.96 9.05
CA ALA A 160 -17.65 -13.69 7.79
C ALA A 160 -17.64 -15.21 7.95
N GLY A 161 -17.34 -15.74 9.15
CA GLY A 161 -17.33 -17.18 9.45
C GLY A 161 -18.51 -17.70 10.27
N ALA A 162 -19.37 -16.81 10.75
CA ALA A 162 -20.60 -17.21 11.43
C ALA A 162 -21.63 -17.64 10.37
N ASN A 163 -21.62 -18.92 10.04
CA ASN A 163 -22.59 -19.53 9.14
C ASN A 163 -23.96 -19.43 9.81
N TRP A 164 -24.70 -18.35 9.50
CA TRP A 164 -26.03 -18.05 10.06
C TRP A 164 -27.01 -19.24 10.02
N LYS A 165 -26.82 -20.13 9.06
CA LYS A 165 -27.62 -21.36 8.95
C LYS A 165 -27.40 -22.33 10.12
N ASN A 166 -26.22 -22.36 10.74
CA ASN A 166 -25.97 -23.26 11.89
C ASN A 166 -26.42 -22.69 13.23
N GLN A 167 -26.53 -21.36 13.35
CA GLN A 167 -26.91 -20.72 14.61
C GLN A 167 -28.40 -20.92 14.93
N CYS A 168 -29.26 -20.98 13.91
CA CYS A 168 -30.67 -21.33 14.09
C CYS A 168 -30.89 -22.79 14.53
N LEU A 169 -30.05 -23.72 14.07
CA LEU A 169 -30.11 -25.13 14.46
C LEU A 169 -29.72 -25.35 15.91
N VAL A 170 -28.69 -24.66 16.40
CA VAL A 170 -28.23 -24.76 17.78
C VAL A 170 -29.27 -24.19 18.75
N LEU A 171 -29.88 -23.05 18.44
CA LEU A 171 -30.96 -22.48 19.24
C LEU A 171 -32.21 -23.37 19.29
N ALA A 172 -32.58 -24.01 18.17
CA ALA A 172 -33.72 -24.93 18.14
C ALA A 172 -33.50 -26.18 19.00
N LEU A 173 -32.27 -26.69 19.04
CA LEU A 173 -31.92 -27.84 19.89
C LEU A 173 -31.94 -27.48 21.38
N PHE A 174 -31.51 -26.28 21.78
CA PHE A 174 -31.59 -25.81 23.17
C PHE A 174 -33.04 -25.62 23.62
N PHE A 175 -33.93 -25.10 22.76
CA PHE A 175 -35.35 -24.97 23.10
C PHE A 175 -36.04 -26.32 23.27
N SER A 176 -35.74 -27.32 22.43
CA SER A 176 -36.33 -28.66 22.52
C SER A 176 -35.89 -29.40 23.78
N LEU A 177 -34.64 -29.22 24.23
CA LEU A 177 -34.10 -29.77 25.50
C LEU A 177 -34.75 -29.14 26.71
N LEU A 178 -35.00 -27.82 26.71
CA LEU A 178 -35.67 -27.12 27.80
C LEU A 178 -37.13 -27.54 27.98
N VAL A 179 -37.86 -27.79 26.90
CA VAL A 179 -39.25 -28.25 26.94
C VAL A 179 -39.33 -29.68 27.49
N SER A 180 -38.35 -30.55 27.18
CA SER A 180 -38.31 -31.93 27.66
C SER A 180 -37.97 -32.06 29.17
N LEU A 181 -37.44 -30.98 29.77
CA LEU A 181 -37.12 -30.95 31.22
C LEU A 181 -38.26 -30.42 32.10
N ILE A 182 -39.35 -29.89 31.48
CA ILE A 182 -40.50 -29.27 32.16
C ILE A 182 -41.73 -30.19 32.15
N ILE A 183 -41.74 -31.26 31.35
CA ILE A 183 -42.77 -32.27 31.29
C ILE A 183 -42.32 -33.54 32.05
#